data_3e8b241f4136bba82b59c1ea81ef23f3
#
_entry.id   3e8b241f4136bba82b59c1ea81ef23f3
#
_cell.length_a   1.000
_cell.length_b   1.000
_cell.length_c   1.000
_cell.angle_alpha   90.00
_cell.angle_beta   90.00
_cell.angle_gamma   90.00
#
_symmetry.space_group_name_H-M   'P 1'
#
loop_
_entity.id
_entity.type
_entity.pdbx_description
1 polymer ?
#
loop_
_entity_poly.entity_id
_entity_poly.type
_entity_poly.pdbx_seq_one_letter_code
_entity_poly.pdbx_strand_id
1 'polypeptide(L)'
;MTVEPFKASDYCEIVPRSPEEIEALGTDQWRELLARYERDPSWTMRDDEGRIVFFGGLTLFWPGVAEAWSVMSDLVEEYPLAVVREIRRRVQEGFDRHGLRRIQAIIADDNPRAVKLMRMAGFEV
;
A
#
# COMPACT_ATOMS: atom_id res chain seq x y z
N MET A 1 12.89 10.30 -6.55
CA MET A 1 11.74 9.44 -6.26
C MET A 1 10.46 10.19 -6.51
N THR A 2 9.46 9.51 -7.01
CA THR A 2 8.15 10.10 -7.26
C THR A 2 7.07 9.31 -6.53
N VAL A 3 6.01 10.03 -6.13
CA VAL A 3 4.80 9.42 -5.56
C VAL A 3 3.62 9.92 -6.38
N GLU A 4 2.83 9.01 -6.90
CA GLU A 4 1.69 9.31 -7.75
C GLU A 4 0.46 8.51 -7.30
N PRO A 5 -0.75 8.89 -7.74
CA PRO A 5 -1.93 8.09 -7.42
C PRO A 5 -1.79 6.64 -7.91
N PHE A 6 -2.22 5.71 -7.08
CA PHE A 6 -2.22 4.30 -7.43
C PHE A 6 -3.17 4.02 -8.59
N LYS A 7 -2.72 3.17 -9.52
CA LYS A 7 -3.53 2.64 -10.61
C LYS A 7 -3.54 1.12 -10.53
N ALA A 8 -4.66 0.51 -10.86
CA ALA A 8 -4.79 -0.95 -10.83
C ALA A 8 -3.71 -1.66 -11.66
N SER A 9 -3.28 -1.04 -12.77
CA SER A 9 -2.20 -1.58 -13.60
C SER A 9 -0.86 -1.68 -12.88
N ASP A 10 -0.64 -0.90 -11.84
CA ASP A 10 0.60 -0.94 -11.05
C ASP A 10 0.77 -2.31 -10.37
N TYR A 11 -0.33 -2.96 -10.04
CA TYR A 11 -0.30 -4.29 -9.43
C TYR A 11 0.39 -5.32 -10.33
N CYS A 12 0.26 -5.18 -11.64
CA CYS A 12 0.88 -6.08 -12.61
C CYS A 12 2.37 -5.81 -12.81
N GLU A 13 2.85 -4.61 -12.50
CA GLU A 13 4.26 -4.23 -12.68
C GLU A 13 5.15 -4.70 -11.53
N ILE A 14 4.63 -4.76 -10.31
CA ILE A 14 5.47 -4.88 -9.11
C ILE A 14 5.95 -6.31 -8.83
N VAL A 15 5.14 -7.31 -9.14
CA VAL A 15 5.39 -8.70 -8.78
C VAL A 15 5.25 -9.61 -9.99
N PRO A 16 6.24 -10.46 -10.29
CA PRO A 16 6.05 -11.54 -11.26
C PRO A 16 4.89 -12.42 -10.80
N ARG A 17 3.94 -12.65 -11.69
CA ARG A 17 2.74 -13.40 -11.34
C ARG A 17 2.82 -14.84 -11.80
N SER A 18 2.37 -15.76 -10.94
CA SER A 18 2.11 -17.13 -11.36
C SER A 18 0.93 -17.15 -12.34
N PRO A 19 0.78 -18.19 -13.18
CA PRO A 19 -0.38 -18.30 -14.06
C PRO A 19 -1.71 -18.20 -13.33
N GLU A 20 -1.80 -18.76 -12.12
CA GLU A 20 -3.00 -18.71 -11.29
C GLU A 20 -3.31 -17.28 -10.82
N GLU A 21 -2.29 -16.51 -10.44
CA GLU A 21 -2.46 -15.12 -10.03
C GLU A 21 -2.89 -14.23 -11.19
N ILE A 22 -2.32 -14.46 -12.38
CA ILE A 22 -2.70 -13.73 -13.60
C ILE A 22 -4.17 -14.01 -13.93
N GLU A 23 -4.60 -15.25 -13.83
CA GLU A 23 -5.99 -15.63 -14.05
C GLU A 23 -6.91 -14.96 -13.01
N ALA A 24 -6.51 -14.95 -11.74
CA ALA A 24 -7.27 -14.30 -10.67
C ALA A 24 -7.46 -12.81 -10.92
N LEU A 25 -6.44 -12.11 -11.44
CA LEU A 25 -6.52 -10.69 -11.79
C LEU A 25 -7.57 -10.40 -12.87
N GLY A 26 -7.91 -11.40 -13.68
CA GLY A 26 -8.97 -11.28 -14.68
C GLY A 26 -10.38 -11.45 -14.13
N THR A 27 -10.54 -11.84 -12.87
CA THR A 27 -11.86 -12.04 -12.27
C THR A 27 -12.53 -10.72 -11.90
N ASP A 28 -13.87 -10.72 -11.88
CA ASP A 28 -14.64 -9.55 -11.50
C ASP A 28 -14.37 -9.12 -10.06
N GLN A 29 -14.14 -10.07 -9.15
CA GLN A 29 -13.81 -9.80 -7.75
C GLN A 29 -12.53 -8.98 -7.61
N TRP A 30 -11.48 -9.34 -8.35
CA TRP A 30 -10.22 -8.60 -8.34
C TRP A 30 -10.37 -7.22 -8.96
N ARG A 31 -11.11 -7.12 -10.05
CA ARG A 31 -11.37 -5.82 -10.70
C ARG A 31 -12.10 -4.88 -9.76
N GLU A 32 -13.09 -5.37 -9.05
CA GLU A 32 -13.84 -4.57 -8.08
C GLU A 32 -12.95 -4.11 -6.92
N LEU A 33 -12.12 -5.00 -6.40
CA LEU A 33 -11.18 -4.68 -5.32
C LEU A 33 -10.18 -3.62 -5.74
N LEU A 34 -9.54 -3.80 -6.90
CA LEU A 34 -8.56 -2.85 -7.41
C LEU A 34 -9.20 -1.50 -7.75
N ALA A 35 -10.41 -1.50 -8.29
CA ALA A 35 -11.16 -0.28 -8.55
C ALA A 35 -11.48 0.47 -7.25
N ARG A 36 -11.80 -0.25 -6.18
CA ARG A 36 -12.02 0.34 -4.87
C ARG A 36 -10.74 0.96 -4.32
N TYR A 37 -9.61 0.26 -4.45
CA TYR A 37 -8.32 0.79 -4.03
C TYR A 37 -7.95 2.07 -4.78
N GLU A 38 -8.27 2.18 -6.07
CA GLU A 38 -8.04 3.40 -6.83
C GLU A 38 -8.92 4.57 -6.37
N ARG A 39 -10.16 4.31 -5.97
CA ARG A 39 -11.09 5.36 -5.53
C ARG A 39 -10.76 5.90 -4.15
N ASP A 40 -10.32 5.03 -3.25
CA ASP A 40 -9.91 5.41 -1.90
C ASP A 40 -8.48 6.00 -1.95
N PRO A 41 -8.06 6.73 -0.92
CA PRO A 41 -6.69 7.28 -0.88
C PRO A 41 -5.65 6.19 -1.08
N SER A 42 -4.88 6.28 -2.14
CA SER A 42 -3.86 5.28 -2.49
C SER A 42 -2.76 5.88 -3.35
N TRP A 43 -1.54 5.34 -3.24
CA TRP A 43 -0.35 5.92 -3.86
C TRP A 43 0.62 4.84 -4.29
N THR A 44 1.38 5.16 -5.34
CA THR A 44 2.49 4.34 -5.83
C THR A 44 3.77 5.15 -5.74
N MET A 45 4.80 4.61 -5.10
CA MET A 45 6.12 5.19 -5.02
C MET A 45 7.05 4.54 -6.04
N ARG A 46 7.70 5.37 -6.86
CA ARG A 46 8.70 4.92 -7.84
C ARG A 46 10.06 5.52 -7.53
N ASP A 47 11.10 4.76 -7.85
CA ASP A 47 12.47 5.28 -7.77
C ASP A 47 12.80 6.16 -8.99
N ASP A 48 14.03 6.65 -9.05
CA ASP A 48 14.46 7.54 -10.13
C ASP A 48 14.53 6.84 -11.49
N GLU A 49 14.55 5.52 -11.51
CA GLU A 49 14.50 4.72 -12.74
C GLU A 49 13.07 4.34 -13.15
N GLY A 50 12.06 4.82 -12.42
CA GLY A 50 10.67 4.53 -12.69
C GLY A 50 10.16 3.19 -12.19
N ARG A 51 10.98 2.46 -11.44
CA ARG A 51 10.60 1.15 -10.89
C ARG A 51 9.75 1.32 -9.64
N ILE A 52 8.72 0.48 -9.49
CA ILE A 52 7.86 0.54 -8.32
C ILE A 52 8.59 0.04 -7.07
N VAL A 53 8.70 0.91 -6.05
CA VAL A 53 9.22 0.57 -4.74
C VAL A 53 8.11 -0.07 -3.90
N PHE A 54 6.98 0.59 -3.80
CA PHE A 54 5.77 0.05 -3.18
C PHE A 54 4.55 0.84 -3.64
N PHE A 55 3.39 0.26 -3.45
CA PHE A 55 2.13 0.99 -3.47
C PHE A 55 1.27 0.57 -2.30
N GLY A 56 0.35 1.43 -1.91
CA GLY A 56 -0.53 1.18 -0.80
C GLY A 56 -1.56 2.28 -0.63
N GLY A 57 -2.38 2.14 0.37
CA GLY A 57 -3.43 3.11 0.62
C GLY A 57 -4.24 2.83 1.87
N LEU A 58 -5.34 3.56 1.97
CA LEU A 58 -6.28 3.48 3.07
C LEU A 58 -7.65 3.10 2.51
N THR A 59 -8.15 1.93 2.91
CA THR A 59 -9.52 1.54 2.58
C THR A 59 -10.45 2.10 3.63
N LEU A 60 -11.34 3.01 3.22
CA LEU A 60 -12.27 3.67 4.12
C LEU A 60 -13.48 2.76 4.35
N PHE A 61 -13.61 2.21 5.56
CA PHE A 61 -14.71 1.30 5.89
C PHE A 61 -15.98 2.05 6.30
N TRP A 62 -15.84 2.92 7.28
CA TRP A 62 -16.90 3.80 7.79
C TRP A 62 -16.27 5.06 8.37
N PRO A 63 -17.07 6.08 8.69
CA PRO A 63 -16.52 7.34 9.17
C PRO A 63 -15.57 7.15 10.35
N GLY A 64 -14.35 7.66 10.20
CA GLY A 64 -13.32 7.64 11.24
C GLY A 64 -12.43 6.41 11.28
N VAL A 65 -12.71 5.36 10.47
CA VAL A 65 -11.93 4.11 10.49
C VAL A 65 -11.49 3.70 9.09
N ALA A 66 -10.21 3.39 8.93
CA ALA A 66 -9.65 2.87 7.69
C ALA A 66 -8.72 1.70 7.96
N GLU A 67 -8.52 0.87 6.94
CA GLU A 67 -7.51 -0.17 6.92
C GLU A 67 -6.40 0.22 5.97
N ALA A 68 -5.17 0.25 6.47
CA ALA A 68 -3.98 0.47 5.66
C ALA A 68 -3.60 -0.84 4.97
N TRP A 69 -3.28 -0.75 3.72
CA TRP A 69 -2.80 -1.88 2.92
C TRP A 69 -1.57 -1.47 2.13
N SER A 70 -0.73 -2.41 1.79
CA SER A 70 0.44 -2.15 0.95
C SER A 70 0.91 -3.42 0.25
N VAL A 71 1.57 -3.21 -0.89
CA VAL A 71 2.32 -4.24 -1.59
C VAL A 71 3.71 -3.68 -1.82
N MET A 72 4.73 -4.41 -1.39
CA MET A 72 6.11 -3.95 -1.40
C MET A 72 6.96 -4.79 -2.35
N SER A 73 7.80 -4.13 -3.14
CA SER A 73 8.82 -4.81 -3.94
C SER A 73 10.10 -4.99 -3.12
N ASP A 74 11.03 -5.75 -3.67
CA ASP A 74 12.35 -5.92 -3.04
C ASP A 74 13.14 -4.60 -2.93
N LEU A 75 12.79 -3.60 -3.73
CA LEU A 75 13.40 -2.27 -3.69
C LEU A 75 13.19 -1.53 -2.37
N VAL A 76 12.21 -1.94 -1.58
CA VAL A 76 11.99 -1.37 -0.24
C VAL A 76 13.24 -1.49 0.62
N GLU A 77 14.02 -2.56 0.45
CA GLU A 77 15.26 -2.77 1.20
C GLU A 77 16.35 -1.76 0.83
N GLU A 78 16.30 -1.19 -0.38
CA GLU A 78 17.22 -0.14 -0.82
C GLU A 78 16.83 1.26 -0.30
N TYR A 79 15.54 1.47 0.00
CA TYR A 79 15.02 2.78 0.37
C TYR A 79 14.18 2.77 1.66
N PRO A 80 14.63 2.11 2.73
CA PRO A 80 13.77 1.89 3.90
C PRO A 80 13.30 3.18 4.57
N LEU A 81 14.17 4.17 4.68
CA LEU A 81 13.80 5.45 5.32
C LEU A 81 12.81 6.24 4.48
N ALA A 82 12.97 6.25 3.16
CA ALA A 82 12.05 6.94 2.26
C ALA A 82 10.65 6.31 2.32
N VAL A 83 10.59 4.99 2.37
CA VAL A 83 9.33 4.25 2.49
C VAL A 83 8.64 4.56 3.81
N VAL A 84 9.36 4.50 4.94
CA VAL A 84 8.80 4.79 6.27
C VAL A 84 8.28 6.22 6.34
N ARG A 85 9.02 7.19 5.81
CA ARG A 85 8.60 8.59 5.78
C ARG A 85 7.31 8.77 4.98
N GLU A 86 7.22 8.11 3.83
CA GLU A 86 6.04 8.22 2.99
C GLU A 86 4.81 7.59 3.66
N ILE A 87 4.96 6.42 4.26
CA ILE A 87 3.87 5.77 5.00
C ILE A 87 3.40 6.67 6.14
N ARG A 88 4.32 7.19 6.95
CA ARG A 88 3.98 8.10 8.05
C ARG A 88 3.24 9.33 7.58
N ARG A 89 3.70 9.93 6.49
CA ARG A 89 3.07 11.11 5.92
C ARG A 89 1.63 10.81 5.47
N ARG A 90 1.41 9.68 4.82
CA ARG A 90 0.08 9.29 4.33
C ARG A 90 -0.87 8.92 5.48
N VAL A 91 -0.36 8.27 6.50
CA VAL A 91 -1.15 7.99 7.71
C VAL A 91 -1.57 9.31 8.37
N GLN A 92 -0.65 10.27 8.51
CA GLN A 92 -0.97 11.57 9.09
C GLN A 92 -1.99 12.34 8.24
N GLU A 93 -1.86 12.31 6.92
CA GLU A 93 -2.87 12.88 6.02
C GLU A 93 -4.25 12.24 6.21
N GLY A 94 -4.29 10.93 6.46
CA GLY A 94 -5.53 10.22 6.75
C GLY A 94 -6.23 10.80 7.96
N PHE A 95 -5.51 11.05 9.04
CA PHE A 95 -6.07 11.68 10.23
C PHE A 95 -6.50 13.13 9.95
N ASP A 96 -5.68 13.90 9.26
CA ASP A 96 -5.91 15.33 9.08
C ASP A 96 -6.95 15.65 8.00
N ARG A 97 -6.93 14.95 6.88
CA ARG A 97 -7.76 15.26 5.71
C ARG A 97 -9.01 14.42 5.59
N HIS A 98 -8.97 13.19 6.09
CA HIS A 98 -10.09 12.26 5.96
C HIS A 98 -10.86 12.05 7.26
N GLY A 99 -10.52 12.82 8.31
CA GLY A 99 -11.21 12.76 9.58
C GLY A 99 -11.10 11.40 10.28
N LEU A 100 -10.06 10.65 9.99
CA LEU A 100 -9.86 9.35 10.58
C LEU A 100 -9.44 9.46 12.05
N ARG A 101 -9.96 8.56 12.87
CA ARG A 101 -9.59 8.41 14.27
C ARG A 101 -8.80 7.14 14.52
N ARG A 102 -8.94 6.16 13.63
CA ARG A 102 -8.26 4.88 13.73
C ARG A 102 -7.84 4.40 12.35
N ILE A 103 -6.57 4.00 12.23
CA ILE A 103 -6.04 3.33 11.05
C ILE A 103 -5.44 2.02 11.55
N GLN A 104 -5.91 0.91 11.01
CA GLN A 104 -5.42 -0.43 11.34
C GLN A 104 -4.81 -1.09 10.11
N ALA A 105 -3.89 -2.01 10.34
CA ALA A 105 -3.29 -2.81 9.27
C ALA A 105 -3.25 -4.27 9.70
N ILE A 106 -3.48 -5.16 8.75
CA ILE A 106 -3.36 -6.60 8.98
C ILE A 106 -2.09 -7.06 8.27
N ILE A 107 -1.19 -7.67 9.02
CA ILE A 107 0.09 -8.14 8.53
C ILE A 107 0.25 -9.61 8.92
N ALA A 108 0.71 -10.45 7.99
CA ALA A 108 0.97 -11.85 8.27
C ALA A 108 2.10 -11.99 9.31
N ASP A 109 1.89 -12.81 10.32
CA ASP A 109 2.86 -13.04 11.40
C ASP A 109 4.18 -13.63 10.90
N ASP A 110 4.14 -14.33 9.78
CA ASP A 110 5.29 -14.97 9.16
C ASP A 110 6.14 -14.01 8.31
N ASN A 111 5.80 -12.71 8.32
CA ASN A 111 6.55 -11.68 7.60
C ASN A 111 7.18 -10.67 8.57
N PRO A 112 8.34 -11.02 9.20
CA PRO A 112 8.97 -10.15 10.20
C PRO A 112 9.46 -8.82 9.62
N ARG A 113 9.79 -8.77 8.33
CA ARG A 113 10.21 -7.53 7.66
C ARG A 113 9.06 -6.53 7.59
N ALA A 114 7.87 -6.99 7.22
CA ALA A 114 6.68 -6.15 7.16
C ALA A 114 6.29 -5.65 8.55
N VAL A 115 6.35 -6.52 9.57
CA VAL A 115 6.07 -6.14 10.96
C VAL A 115 7.02 -5.04 11.42
N LYS A 116 8.32 -5.21 11.17
CA LYS A 116 9.34 -4.23 11.54
C LYS A 116 9.09 -2.88 10.86
N LEU A 117 8.79 -2.92 9.56
CA LEU A 117 8.53 -1.72 8.78
C LEU A 117 7.31 -0.97 9.33
N MET A 118 6.24 -1.68 9.66
CA MET A 118 5.03 -1.07 10.20
C MET A 118 5.26 -0.46 11.57
N ARG A 119 6.04 -1.10 12.43
CA ARG A 119 6.45 -0.51 13.71
C ARG A 119 7.24 0.78 13.53
N MET A 120 8.17 0.79 12.59
CA MET A 120 8.94 2.00 12.25
C MET A 120 8.04 3.10 11.69
N ALA A 121 6.97 2.72 11.01
CA ALA A 121 5.98 3.67 10.49
C ALA A 121 5.00 4.17 11.57
N GLY A 122 5.10 3.68 12.81
CA GLY A 122 4.30 4.15 13.93
C GLY A 122 3.12 3.27 14.32
N PHE A 123 2.96 2.12 13.71
CA PHE A 123 1.90 1.19 14.09
C PHE A 123 2.30 0.40 15.35
N GLU A 124 1.33 0.20 16.23
CA GLU A 124 1.47 -0.68 17.39
C GLU A 124 0.93 -2.07 17.04
N VAL A 125 1.59 -3.07 17.55
CA VAL A 125 1.17 -4.47 17.33
C VAL A 125 0.33 -4.97 18.50
#